data_79bcf9876a89c35d1ac3c1e6ef207206
#
_entry.id   79bcf9876a89c35d1ac3c1e6ef207206
#
_cell.length_a   1.000
_cell.length_b   1.000
_cell.length_c   1.000
_cell.angle_alpha   90.00
_cell.angle_beta   90.00
_cell.angle_gamma   90.00
#
_symmetry.space_group_name_H-M   'P 1'
#
loop_
_entity.id
_entity.type
_entity.pdbx_description
1 polymer ?
#
loop_
_entity_poly.entity_id
_entity_poly.type
_entity_poly.pdbx_seq_one_letter_code
_entity_poly.pdbx_strand_id
1 'polypeptide(L)'
;MLSPMNSPAAGAHAAMPLAIDRFSGTADRLLFASGDIDETRSMVGRVMKPHELRQTSAGERLDARMHHVSLGDVSISRLRYGASVDIQPGPLESFFLVQMPLAGHAHIDSGDQQVDSAPGTASVLNPDDATRMHWRAGTDQLMLRIARAQVERTLVGQLGRPLTEPLRFDLAFRWQDCAPWSCLLSYLLDCATQNPGLAQNKLVVAQIEQLVSLVLLTSHQHNYSETAPARRSTILPRHVRRAQDFLQTHAHESICVDQLADVAGVSVRSLYAGFKEFLGVSPMHYLRDLRMDHVRTELLAGEASNVSGIALRWGFAHLGRFSNEYKQRYGESPSQTLRRH
;
A
#
# COMPACT_ATOMS: atom_id res chain seq x y z
N MET A 1 -30.73 8.21 -28.78
CA MET A 1 -29.64 7.22 -28.96
C MET A 1 -28.48 7.71 -28.09
N LEU A 2 -28.33 7.15 -26.90
CA LEU A 2 -27.21 7.44 -25.99
C LEU A 2 -26.15 6.38 -26.23
N SER A 3 -24.97 6.80 -26.67
CA SER A 3 -23.80 5.93 -26.82
C SER A 3 -23.40 5.33 -25.45
N PRO A 4 -22.97 4.08 -25.38
CA PRO A 4 -22.51 3.50 -24.12
C PRO A 4 -21.22 4.18 -23.66
N MET A 5 -21.22 4.72 -22.45
CA MET A 5 -20.03 5.24 -21.78
C MET A 5 -19.02 4.10 -21.61
N ASN A 6 -17.84 4.26 -22.23
CA ASN A 6 -16.71 3.36 -22.08
C ASN A 6 -16.32 3.24 -20.60
N SER A 7 -16.44 2.05 -20.05
CA SER A 7 -16.05 1.76 -18.65
C SER A 7 -14.52 1.88 -18.52
N PRO A 8 -13.99 2.64 -17.55
CA PRO A 8 -12.54 2.84 -17.37
C PRO A 8 -11.77 1.52 -17.09
N ALA A 9 -12.45 0.48 -16.62
CA ALA A 9 -11.87 -0.84 -16.40
C ALA A 9 -11.47 -1.56 -17.70
N ALA A 10 -12.20 -1.35 -18.79
CA ALA A 10 -11.89 -1.97 -20.09
C ALA A 10 -10.60 -1.40 -20.72
N GLY A 11 -10.30 -0.13 -20.48
CA GLY A 11 -9.08 0.53 -20.96
C GLY A 11 -7.80 0.03 -20.28
N ALA A 12 -7.85 -0.21 -18.97
CA ALA A 12 -6.70 -0.69 -18.21
C ALA A 12 -6.31 -2.15 -18.57
N HIS A 13 -7.31 -3.00 -18.83
CA HIS A 13 -7.07 -4.38 -19.28
C HIS A 13 -6.43 -4.47 -20.67
N ALA A 14 -6.76 -3.56 -21.58
CA ALA A 14 -6.17 -3.54 -22.92
C ALA A 14 -4.75 -2.95 -22.95
N ALA A 15 -4.41 -2.07 -22.01
CA ALA A 15 -3.10 -1.41 -21.95
C ALA A 15 -2.00 -2.28 -21.33
N MET A 16 -2.35 -3.20 -20.42
CA MET A 16 -1.40 -4.01 -19.67
C MET A 16 -0.56 -4.97 -20.53
N PRO A 17 -1.12 -5.75 -21.48
CA PRO A 17 -0.30 -6.60 -22.35
C PRO A 17 0.75 -5.80 -23.12
N LEU A 18 0.41 -4.62 -23.64
CA LEU A 18 1.34 -3.73 -24.34
C LEU A 18 2.45 -3.20 -23.44
N ALA A 19 2.15 -2.92 -22.17
CA ALA A 19 3.14 -2.47 -21.20
C ALA A 19 4.11 -3.59 -20.83
N ILE A 20 3.62 -4.82 -20.68
CA ILE A 20 4.44 -6.02 -20.41
C ILE A 20 5.35 -6.34 -21.60
N ASP A 21 4.84 -6.26 -22.81
CA ASP A 21 5.63 -6.50 -24.04
C ASP A 21 6.72 -5.45 -24.22
N ARG A 22 6.42 -4.18 -23.98
CA ARG A 22 7.43 -3.11 -23.96
C ARG A 22 8.50 -3.35 -22.90
N PHE A 23 8.13 -3.72 -21.67
CA PHE A 23 9.06 -4.03 -20.60
C PHE A 23 10.03 -5.15 -20.99
N SER A 24 9.54 -6.19 -21.65
CA SER A 24 10.33 -7.34 -22.09
C SER A 24 11.08 -7.11 -23.40
N GLY A 25 10.62 -6.16 -24.24
CA GLY A 25 11.29 -5.80 -25.50
C GLY A 25 12.49 -4.87 -25.30
N THR A 26 12.69 -4.30 -24.11
CA THR A 26 13.79 -3.38 -23.82
C THR A 26 15.03 -4.17 -23.41
N ALA A 27 16.07 -4.15 -24.25
CA ALA A 27 17.32 -4.91 -24.03
C ALA A 27 17.99 -4.59 -22.68
N ASP A 28 17.94 -3.33 -22.25
CA ASP A 28 18.50 -2.86 -20.96
C ASP A 28 17.81 -3.46 -19.73
N ARG A 29 16.68 -4.14 -19.89
CA ARG A 29 15.95 -4.79 -18.80
C ARG A 29 16.23 -6.29 -18.71
N LEU A 30 16.82 -6.87 -19.74
CA LEU A 30 17.22 -8.28 -19.71
C LEU A 30 18.40 -8.46 -18.76
N LEU A 31 18.13 -9.08 -17.59
CA LEU A 31 19.14 -9.37 -16.60
C LEU A 31 20.00 -10.55 -17.03
N PHE A 32 19.36 -11.63 -17.52
CA PHE A 32 20.04 -12.79 -18.08
C PHE A 32 19.13 -13.60 -19.02
N ALA A 33 19.77 -14.39 -19.88
CA ALA A 33 19.16 -15.49 -20.63
C ALA A 33 20.14 -16.68 -20.58
N SER A 34 19.69 -17.84 -20.11
CA SER A 34 20.57 -19.01 -19.89
C SER A 34 19.82 -20.32 -20.12
N GLY A 35 20.55 -21.31 -20.64
CA GLY A 35 20.13 -22.72 -20.68
C GLY A 35 20.76 -23.57 -19.57
N ASP A 36 21.57 -22.99 -18.69
CA ASP A 36 22.23 -23.65 -17.57
C ASP A 36 21.45 -23.40 -16.27
N ILE A 37 21.19 -24.48 -15.51
CA ILE A 37 20.37 -24.41 -14.31
C ILE A 37 21.12 -23.78 -13.13
N ASP A 38 22.41 -23.98 -13.02
CA ASP A 38 23.22 -23.45 -11.92
C ASP A 38 23.46 -21.95 -12.11
N GLU A 39 23.72 -21.52 -13.36
CA GLU A 39 23.79 -20.11 -13.71
C GLU A 39 22.43 -19.42 -13.43
N THR A 40 21.34 -20.03 -13.91
CA THR A 40 19.97 -19.53 -13.69
C THR A 40 19.67 -19.36 -12.20
N ARG A 41 19.94 -20.40 -11.39
CA ARG A 41 19.76 -20.37 -9.94
C ARG A 41 20.58 -19.24 -9.30
N SER A 42 21.84 -19.09 -9.70
CA SER A 42 22.72 -18.04 -9.18
C SER A 42 22.19 -16.64 -9.50
N MET A 43 21.79 -16.41 -10.76
CA MET A 43 21.31 -15.10 -11.22
C MET A 43 19.97 -14.71 -10.57
N VAL A 44 19.00 -15.63 -10.51
CA VAL A 44 17.73 -15.39 -9.81
C VAL A 44 17.97 -15.18 -8.31
N GLY A 45 18.89 -15.94 -7.72
CA GLY A 45 19.26 -15.84 -6.30
C GLY A 45 19.82 -14.48 -5.91
N ARG A 46 20.52 -13.78 -6.80
CA ARG A 46 21.04 -12.41 -6.55
C ARG A 46 19.94 -11.36 -6.44
N VAL A 47 18.85 -11.52 -7.19
CA VAL A 47 17.74 -10.56 -7.23
C VAL A 47 16.68 -10.87 -6.16
N MET A 48 16.36 -12.13 -6.02
CA MET A 48 15.34 -12.60 -5.09
C MET A 48 15.96 -13.04 -3.77
N LYS A 49 16.42 -14.30 -3.74
CA LYS A 49 17.03 -14.96 -2.59
C LYS A 49 17.72 -16.24 -3.08
N PRO A 50 18.83 -16.69 -2.46
CA PRO A 50 19.36 -18.03 -2.67
C PRO A 50 18.27 -19.09 -2.43
N HIS A 51 18.14 -20.04 -3.36
CA HIS A 51 17.07 -21.02 -3.36
C HIS A 51 17.52 -22.32 -4.01
N GLU A 52 16.81 -23.41 -3.74
CA GLU A 52 16.97 -24.63 -4.52
C GLU A 52 16.15 -24.51 -5.81
N LEU A 53 16.76 -24.90 -6.93
CA LEU A 53 16.14 -24.95 -8.24
C LEU A 53 16.48 -26.29 -8.89
N ARG A 54 15.46 -27.06 -9.28
CA ARG A 54 15.63 -28.36 -9.91
C ARG A 54 14.71 -28.47 -11.11
N GLN A 55 15.23 -28.89 -12.24
CA GLN A 55 14.42 -29.25 -13.39
C GLN A 55 13.78 -30.62 -13.14
N THR A 56 12.46 -30.73 -13.38
CA THR A 56 11.68 -31.96 -13.07
C THR A 56 11.51 -32.88 -14.25
N SER A 57 11.73 -32.39 -15.49
CA SER A 57 11.61 -33.20 -16.72
C SER A 57 12.89 -33.15 -17.56
N ALA A 58 13.54 -34.30 -17.73
CA ALA A 58 14.78 -34.41 -18.52
C ALA A 58 14.58 -34.18 -20.04
N GLY A 59 13.32 -34.27 -20.54
CA GLY A 59 12.99 -34.07 -21.95
C GLY A 59 12.72 -32.61 -22.35
N GLU A 60 12.62 -31.73 -21.39
CA GLU A 60 12.34 -30.30 -21.59
C GLU A 60 13.65 -29.52 -21.66
N ARG A 61 13.72 -28.51 -22.55
CA ARG A 61 14.91 -27.65 -22.65
C ARG A 61 14.71 -26.43 -21.73
N LEU A 62 15.70 -26.21 -20.85
CA LEU A 62 15.77 -24.96 -20.09
C LEU A 62 16.10 -23.80 -21.05
N ASP A 63 15.26 -22.76 -21.03
CA ASP A 63 15.45 -21.46 -21.71
C ASP A 63 15.01 -20.37 -20.73
N ALA A 64 15.81 -20.22 -19.69
CA ALA A 64 15.50 -19.28 -18.62
C ALA A 64 15.80 -17.84 -19.06
N ARG A 65 14.86 -16.93 -18.82
CA ARG A 65 15.05 -15.49 -19.07
C ARG A 65 14.43 -14.68 -17.96
N MET A 66 15.17 -13.67 -17.51
CA MET A 66 14.69 -12.72 -16.51
C MET A 66 14.90 -11.29 -16.97
N HIS A 67 13.82 -10.53 -17.01
CA HIS A 67 13.85 -9.08 -17.10
C HIS A 67 13.66 -8.52 -15.71
N HIS A 68 14.36 -7.45 -15.36
CA HIS A 68 14.32 -6.89 -14.01
C HIS A 68 14.52 -5.39 -14.00
N VAL A 69 13.80 -4.72 -13.12
CA VAL A 69 14.03 -3.32 -12.76
C VAL A 69 13.78 -3.11 -11.27
N SER A 70 14.67 -2.35 -10.63
CA SER A 70 14.52 -1.93 -9.23
C SER A 70 14.04 -0.48 -9.15
N LEU A 71 13.07 -0.24 -8.26
CA LEU A 71 12.52 1.06 -7.92
C LEU A 71 12.60 1.20 -6.38
N GLY A 72 13.82 1.32 -5.86
CA GLY A 72 14.07 1.33 -4.42
C GLY A 72 13.76 -0.01 -3.75
N ASP A 73 12.87 0.02 -2.76
CA ASP A 73 12.40 -1.15 -1.99
C ASP A 73 11.37 -2.00 -2.73
N VAL A 74 10.99 -1.59 -3.95
CA VAL A 74 10.12 -2.33 -4.87
C VAL A 74 10.90 -2.74 -6.10
N SER A 75 10.68 -3.95 -6.61
CA SER A 75 11.24 -4.36 -7.91
C SER A 75 10.23 -5.16 -8.72
N ILE A 76 10.31 -5.00 -10.04
CA ILE A 76 9.49 -5.72 -11.03
C ILE A 76 10.39 -6.66 -11.78
N SER A 77 9.95 -7.90 -11.94
CA SER A 77 10.65 -8.90 -12.73
C SER A 77 9.67 -9.67 -13.59
N ARG A 78 10.12 -10.08 -14.79
CA ARG A 78 9.45 -11.11 -15.59
C ARG A 78 10.39 -12.28 -15.70
N LEU A 79 9.96 -13.44 -15.25
CA LEU A 79 10.78 -14.65 -15.24
C LEU A 79 10.05 -15.81 -15.92
N ARG A 80 10.76 -16.51 -16.78
CA ARG A 80 10.37 -17.81 -17.33
C ARG A 80 11.57 -18.76 -17.30
N TYR A 81 11.31 -20.04 -17.11
CA TYR A 81 12.36 -21.07 -17.14
C TYR A 81 12.36 -21.87 -18.45
N GLY A 82 11.24 -21.92 -19.17
CA GLY A 82 11.07 -22.71 -20.40
C GLY A 82 10.81 -24.19 -20.14
N ALA A 83 11.26 -24.72 -19.02
CA ALA A 83 11.10 -26.10 -18.58
C ALA A 83 10.31 -26.17 -17.26
N SER A 84 9.82 -27.36 -16.90
CA SER A 84 9.21 -27.62 -15.61
C SER A 84 10.27 -27.65 -14.51
N VAL A 85 10.04 -26.88 -13.44
CA VAL A 85 11.03 -26.71 -12.35
C VAL A 85 10.36 -26.77 -10.98
N ASP A 86 11.10 -27.32 -10.01
CA ASP A 86 10.82 -27.19 -8.59
C ASP A 86 11.70 -26.10 -7.99
N ILE A 87 11.08 -25.22 -7.20
CA ILE A 87 11.71 -24.05 -6.59
C ILE A 87 11.45 -24.07 -5.09
N GLN A 88 12.50 -24.02 -4.28
CA GLN A 88 12.39 -23.99 -2.83
C GLN A 88 13.23 -22.84 -2.26
N PRO A 89 12.61 -21.65 -2.06
CA PRO A 89 13.33 -20.49 -1.52
C PRO A 89 13.44 -20.51 0.02
N GLY A 90 12.70 -21.39 0.70
CA GLY A 90 12.47 -21.26 2.12
C GLY A 90 11.69 -19.98 2.47
N PRO A 91 11.70 -19.52 3.72
CA PRO A 91 11.12 -18.25 4.11
C PRO A 91 11.79 -17.07 3.40
N LEU A 92 11.02 -16.09 2.88
CA LEU A 92 11.57 -14.95 2.14
C LEU A 92 12.23 -13.91 3.06
N GLU A 93 11.86 -13.89 4.35
CA GLU A 93 12.39 -13.10 5.46
C GLU A 93 12.16 -11.58 5.33
N SER A 94 12.66 -10.95 4.27
CA SER A 94 12.76 -9.49 4.14
C SER A 94 11.80 -8.85 3.15
N PHE A 95 11.01 -9.63 2.42
CA PHE A 95 10.11 -9.10 1.39
C PHE A 95 8.85 -9.97 1.20
N PHE A 96 7.78 -9.34 0.70
CA PHE A 96 6.63 -10.01 0.10
C PHE A 96 6.88 -10.17 -1.40
N LEU A 97 6.41 -11.28 -1.97
CA LEU A 97 6.51 -11.52 -3.40
C LEU A 97 5.14 -11.82 -3.99
N VAL A 98 4.67 -10.95 -4.89
CA VAL A 98 3.45 -11.17 -5.67
C VAL A 98 3.85 -11.77 -7.01
N GLN A 99 3.40 -12.99 -7.29
CA GLN A 99 3.67 -13.72 -8.53
C GLN A 99 2.40 -13.79 -9.37
N MET A 100 2.42 -13.19 -10.55
CA MET A 100 1.29 -13.06 -11.46
C MET A 100 1.56 -13.81 -12.75
N PRO A 101 1.01 -15.01 -12.95
CA PRO A 101 1.16 -15.74 -14.20
C PRO A 101 0.59 -14.96 -15.38
N LEU A 102 1.41 -14.77 -16.40
CA LEU A 102 1.03 -14.27 -17.72
C LEU A 102 0.65 -15.43 -18.64
N ALA A 103 1.32 -16.59 -18.44
CA ALA A 103 1.06 -17.84 -19.14
C ALA A 103 1.46 -19.03 -18.26
N GLY A 104 0.96 -20.22 -18.61
CA GLY A 104 1.30 -21.46 -17.93
C GLY A 104 0.60 -21.62 -16.57
N HIS A 105 1.15 -22.52 -15.73
CA HIS A 105 0.58 -22.88 -14.43
C HIS A 105 1.68 -23.15 -13.43
N ALA A 106 1.47 -22.75 -12.18
CA ALA A 106 2.35 -23.05 -11.05
C ALA A 106 1.51 -23.55 -9.88
N HIS A 107 1.93 -24.67 -9.28
CA HIS A 107 1.42 -25.13 -8.00
C HIS A 107 2.32 -24.57 -6.89
N ILE A 108 1.73 -23.95 -5.87
CA ILE A 108 2.46 -23.27 -4.81
C ILE A 108 1.92 -23.67 -3.46
N ASP A 109 2.81 -24.21 -2.61
CA ASP A 109 2.59 -24.47 -1.20
C ASP A 109 3.33 -23.40 -0.41
N SER A 110 2.65 -22.66 0.48
CA SER A 110 3.25 -21.63 1.32
C SER A 110 2.58 -21.61 2.70
N GLY A 111 3.36 -21.89 3.75
CA GLY A 111 2.83 -22.07 5.09
C GLY A 111 1.81 -23.21 5.14
N ASP A 112 0.59 -22.87 5.52
CA ASP A 112 -0.58 -23.77 5.62
C ASP A 112 -1.54 -23.67 4.41
N GLN A 113 -1.21 -22.89 3.39
CA GLN A 113 -2.04 -22.65 2.22
C GLN A 113 -1.43 -23.21 0.93
N GLN A 114 -2.31 -23.52 -0.02
CA GLN A 114 -1.94 -24.01 -1.35
C GLN A 114 -2.72 -23.25 -2.42
N VAL A 115 -2.11 -23.01 -3.57
CA VAL A 115 -2.78 -22.41 -4.72
C VAL A 115 -2.27 -22.98 -6.04
N ASP A 116 -3.21 -23.22 -6.96
CA ASP A 116 -2.92 -23.42 -8.38
C ASP A 116 -2.98 -22.06 -9.07
N SER A 117 -1.80 -21.48 -9.29
CA SER A 117 -1.62 -20.16 -9.87
C SER A 117 -1.59 -20.27 -11.40
N ALA A 118 -2.45 -19.51 -12.07
CA ALA A 118 -2.62 -19.45 -13.51
C ALA A 118 -2.99 -18.02 -13.92
N PRO A 119 -3.05 -17.67 -15.22
CA PRO A 119 -3.50 -16.35 -15.64
C PRO A 119 -4.82 -15.93 -14.96
N GLY A 120 -4.78 -14.78 -14.27
CA GLY A 120 -5.89 -14.29 -13.45
C GLY A 120 -5.77 -14.55 -11.94
N THR A 121 -5.06 -15.60 -11.54
CA THR A 121 -4.84 -15.94 -10.13
C THR A 121 -3.36 -15.85 -9.79
N ALA A 122 -2.96 -14.83 -9.08
CA ALA A 122 -1.61 -14.64 -8.53
C ALA A 122 -1.43 -15.39 -7.22
N SER A 123 -0.19 -15.53 -6.79
CA SER A 123 0.18 -15.88 -5.42
C SER A 123 0.87 -14.73 -4.72
N VAL A 124 0.57 -14.53 -3.43
CA VAL A 124 1.26 -13.59 -2.55
C VAL A 124 2.01 -14.37 -1.49
N LEU A 125 3.33 -14.41 -1.61
CA LEU A 125 4.20 -15.13 -0.68
C LEU A 125 4.58 -14.23 0.49
N ASN A 126 4.35 -14.73 1.70
CA ASN A 126 4.68 -14.03 2.93
C ASN A 126 6.14 -14.27 3.35
N PRO A 127 6.77 -13.31 4.05
CA PRO A 127 8.16 -13.38 4.45
C PRO A 127 8.51 -14.58 5.33
N ASP A 128 7.61 -14.98 6.23
CA ASP A 128 7.86 -15.97 7.27
C ASP A 128 7.45 -17.40 6.88
N ASP A 129 6.73 -17.55 5.76
CA ASP A 129 6.21 -18.85 5.34
C ASP A 129 7.25 -19.65 4.53
N ALA A 130 7.45 -20.91 4.91
CA ALA A 130 8.21 -21.84 4.08
C ALA A 130 7.44 -22.12 2.78
N THR A 131 8.10 -21.91 1.64
CA THR A 131 7.45 -21.98 0.34
C THR A 131 8.09 -23.05 -0.53
N ARG A 132 7.25 -23.81 -1.25
CA ARG A 132 7.62 -24.71 -2.33
C ARG A 132 6.77 -24.39 -3.54
N MET A 133 7.38 -24.43 -4.72
CA MET A 133 6.68 -24.12 -5.96
C MET A 133 7.05 -25.12 -7.04
N HIS A 134 6.07 -25.58 -7.78
CA HIS A 134 6.25 -26.35 -8.99
C HIS A 134 5.73 -25.52 -10.18
N TRP A 135 6.64 -25.03 -11.03
CA TRP A 135 6.27 -24.32 -12.25
C TRP A 135 6.31 -25.29 -13.43
N ARG A 136 5.21 -25.42 -14.17
CA ARG A 136 5.17 -26.24 -15.39
C ARG A 136 5.92 -25.55 -16.54
N ALA A 137 6.33 -26.34 -17.52
CA ALA A 137 6.87 -25.78 -18.77
C ALA A 137 5.91 -24.74 -19.37
N GLY A 138 6.48 -23.68 -19.94
CA GLY A 138 5.70 -22.55 -20.48
C GLY A 138 5.15 -21.58 -19.45
N THR A 139 5.45 -21.77 -18.17
CA THR A 139 5.10 -20.79 -17.13
C THR A 139 5.94 -19.51 -17.31
N ASP A 140 5.23 -18.36 -17.37
CA ASP A 140 5.79 -17.03 -17.51
C ASP A 140 5.17 -16.14 -16.43
N GLN A 141 5.97 -15.60 -15.53
CA GLN A 141 5.52 -14.87 -14.34
C GLN A 141 5.96 -13.41 -14.38
N LEU A 142 5.02 -12.50 -14.23
CA LEU A 142 5.33 -11.14 -13.79
C LEU A 142 5.37 -11.14 -12.26
N MET A 143 6.43 -10.62 -11.67
CA MET A 143 6.65 -10.65 -10.23
C MET A 143 6.87 -9.25 -9.69
N LEU A 144 6.26 -8.95 -8.56
CA LEU A 144 6.48 -7.73 -7.80
C LEU A 144 7.04 -8.09 -6.43
N ARG A 145 8.29 -7.71 -6.17
CA ARG A 145 8.94 -7.85 -4.87
C ARG A 145 8.80 -6.53 -4.12
N ILE A 146 8.37 -6.58 -2.86
CA ILE A 146 8.11 -5.41 -2.02
C ILE A 146 8.78 -5.64 -0.67
N ALA A 147 9.65 -4.74 -0.24
CA ALA A 147 10.32 -4.88 1.05
C ALA A 147 9.31 -4.97 2.22
N ARG A 148 9.50 -5.95 3.09
CA ARG A 148 8.65 -6.20 4.28
C ARG A 148 8.48 -4.94 5.12
N ALA A 149 9.59 -4.30 5.44
CA ALA A 149 9.59 -3.10 6.26
C ALA A 149 8.73 -1.96 5.68
N GLN A 150 8.66 -1.85 4.34
CA GLN A 150 7.84 -0.83 3.67
C GLN A 150 6.35 -1.11 3.82
N VAL A 151 5.92 -2.36 3.60
CA VAL A 151 4.50 -2.76 3.74
C VAL A 151 4.04 -2.64 5.19
N GLU A 152 4.85 -3.15 6.14
CA GLU A 152 4.53 -3.10 7.57
C GLU A 152 4.49 -1.65 8.10
N ARG A 153 5.42 -0.76 7.70
CA ARG A 153 5.36 0.67 8.05
C ARG A 153 4.08 1.32 7.53
N THR A 154 3.68 1.02 6.30
CA THR A 154 2.44 1.55 5.71
C THR A 154 1.23 1.09 6.51
N LEU A 155 1.17 -0.20 6.90
CA LEU A 155 0.08 -0.74 7.71
C LEU A 155 0.05 -0.13 9.11
N VAL A 156 1.21 0.00 9.79
CA VAL A 156 1.31 0.68 11.09
C VAL A 156 0.78 2.11 11.02
N GLY A 157 1.13 2.84 9.94
CA GLY A 157 0.60 4.18 9.69
C GLY A 157 -0.93 4.21 9.54
N GLN A 158 -1.52 3.21 8.88
CA GLN A 158 -2.98 3.08 8.74
C GLN A 158 -3.68 2.69 10.06
N LEU A 159 -3.09 1.77 10.82
CA LEU A 159 -3.65 1.28 12.08
C LEU A 159 -3.48 2.29 13.24
N GLY A 160 -2.49 3.19 13.16
CA GLY A 160 -2.11 4.09 14.25
C GLY A 160 -1.55 3.38 15.49
N ARG A 161 -1.16 2.12 15.36
CA ARG A 161 -0.59 1.28 16.44
C ARG A 161 0.40 0.26 15.88
N PRO A 162 1.35 -0.24 16.68
CA PRO A 162 2.25 -1.33 16.28
C PRO A 162 1.49 -2.61 15.92
N LEU A 163 2.10 -3.43 15.07
CA LEU A 163 1.59 -4.76 14.75
C LEU A 163 1.75 -5.67 15.98
N THR A 164 0.73 -6.47 16.26
CA THR A 164 0.72 -7.45 17.36
C THR A 164 1.23 -8.83 16.94
N GLU A 165 1.21 -9.09 15.64
CA GLU A 165 1.69 -10.31 14.99
C GLU A 165 2.24 -9.96 13.60
N PRO A 166 3.04 -10.82 12.96
CA PRO A 166 3.52 -10.60 11.59
C PRO A 166 2.37 -10.41 10.61
N LEU A 167 2.53 -9.47 9.68
CA LEU A 167 1.57 -9.30 8.58
C LEU A 167 1.60 -10.53 7.67
N ARG A 168 0.42 -11.11 7.42
CA ARG A 168 0.24 -12.26 6.51
C ARG A 168 -0.93 -11.98 5.56
N PHE A 169 -0.67 -12.09 4.28
CA PHE A 169 -1.67 -12.08 3.23
C PHE A 169 -2.17 -13.49 2.94
N ASP A 170 -3.41 -13.60 2.44
CA ASP A 170 -3.89 -14.83 1.83
C ASP A 170 -3.02 -15.18 0.61
N LEU A 171 -2.77 -16.47 0.39
CA LEU A 171 -1.87 -16.91 -0.67
C LEU A 171 -2.44 -16.60 -2.07
N ALA A 172 -3.74 -16.84 -2.30
CA ALA A 172 -4.38 -16.69 -3.61
C ALA A 172 -4.92 -15.26 -3.83
N PHE A 173 -4.50 -14.60 -4.92
CA PHE A 173 -4.92 -13.25 -5.26
C PHE A 173 -5.49 -13.15 -6.68
N ARG A 174 -6.78 -12.84 -6.81
CA ARG A 174 -7.44 -12.62 -8.12
C ARG A 174 -7.10 -11.22 -8.65
N TRP A 175 -5.88 -11.05 -9.09
CA TRP A 175 -5.29 -9.75 -9.41
C TRP A 175 -5.90 -9.07 -10.65
N GLN A 176 -6.37 -9.85 -11.65
CA GLN A 176 -6.99 -9.29 -12.86
C GLN A 176 -8.37 -8.71 -12.57
N ASP A 177 -9.08 -9.22 -11.56
CA ASP A 177 -10.38 -8.69 -11.14
C ASP A 177 -10.24 -7.42 -10.29
N CYS A 178 -9.00 -7.04 -9.94
CA CYS A 178 -8.69 -5.87 -9.12
C CYS A 178 -8.22 -4.69 -9.98
N ALA A 179 -9.12 -3.80 -10.35
CA ALA A 179 -8.81 -2.64 -11.18
C ALA A 179 -7.71 -1.72 -10.59
N PRO A 180 -7.69 -1.39 -9.26
CA PRO A 180 -6.61 -0.60 -8.68
C PRO A 180 -5.23 -1.25 -8.85
N TRP A 181 -5.14 -2.58 -8.68
CA TRP A 181 -3.90 -3.33 -8.85
C TRP A 181 -3.43 -3.34 -10.32
N SER A 182 -4.35 -3.56 -11.25
CA SER A 182 -4.07 -3.55 -12.69
C SER A 182 -3.59 -2.17 -13.17
N CYS A 183 -4.22 -1.09 -12.71
CA CYS A 183 -3.78 0.29 -13.00
C CYS A 183 -2.38 0.58 -12.43
N LEU A 184 -2.12 0.16 -11.18
CA LEU A 184 -0.81 0.29 -10.55
C LEU A 184 0.27 -0.42 -11.37
N LEU A 185 0.05 -1.68 -11.76
CA LEU A 185 1.01 -2.45 -12.56
C LEU A 185 1.31 -1.78 -13.90
N SER A 186 0.29 -1.29 -14.60
CA SER A 186 0.47 -0.56 -15.87
C SER A 186 1.33 0.68 -15.66
N TYR A 187 1.04 1.46 -14.61
CA TYR A 187 1.84 2.64 -14.25
C TYR A 187 3.31 2.29 -13.94
N LEU A 188 3.55 1.25 -13.13
CA LEU A 188 4.90 0.82 -12.78
C LEU A 188 5.70 0.33 -14.01
N LEU A 189 5.06 -0.42 -14.89
CA LEU A 189 5.68 -0.89 -16.15
C LEU A 189 6.00 0.28 -17.09
N ASP A 190 5.12 1.27 -17.18
CA ASP A 190 5.37 2.48 -17.98
C ASP A 190 6.50 3.34 -17.37
N CYS A 191 6.55 3.51 -16.04
CA CYS A 191 7.67 4.15 -15.37
C CYS A 191 9.00 3.43 -15.65
N ALA A 192 8.97 2.08 -15.61
CA ALA A 192 10.14 1.26 -15.86
C ALA A 192 10.65 1.34 -17.30
N THR A 193 9.77 1.58 -18.28
CA THR A 193 10.12 1.51 -19.70
C THR A 193 10.35 2.87 -20.36
N GLN A 194 9.51 3.86 -20.02
CA GLN A 194 9.49 5.16 -20.72
C GLN A 194 10.32 6.24 -20.02
N ASN A 195 10.53 6.11 -18.71
CA ASN A 195 11.21 7.13 -17.91
C ASN A 195 12.28 6.55 -16.98
N PRO A 196 13.40 6.05 -17.51
CA PRO A 196 14.47 5.46 -16.68
C PRO A 196 15.05 6.43 -15.64
N GLY A 197 14.93 7.74 -15.85
CA GLY A 197 15.32 8.78 -14.88
C GLY A 197 14.43 8.83 -13.62
N LEU A 198 13.20 8.34 -13.68
CA LEU A 198 12.32 8.30 -12.48
C LEU A 198 12.89 7.39 -11.38
N ALA A 199 13.53 6.29 -11.75
CA ALA A 199 14.16 5.38 -10.78
C ALA A 199 15.33 6.03 -10.00
N GLN A 200 15.87 7.16 -10.49
CA GLN A 200 16.94 7.93 -9.84
C GLN A 200 16.39 9.03 -8.93
N ASN A 201 15.12 9.40 -9.07
CA ASN A 201 14.49 10.43 -8.24
C ASN A 201 13.96 9.79 -6.94
N LYS A 202 14.68 10.00 -5.84
CA LYS A 202 14.38 9.42 -4.52
C LYS A 202 12.96 9.76 -4.02
N LEU A 203 12.45 10.97 -4.32
CA LEU A 203 11.10 11.37 -3.90
C LEU A 203 10.03 10.59 -4.67
N VAL A 204 10.20 10.44 -5.98
CA VAL A 204 9.28 9.66 -6.82
C VAL A 204 9.30 8.19 -6.41
N VAL A 205 10.49 7.61 -6.19
CA VAL A 205 10.65 6.23 -5.72
C VAL A 205 9.93 6.02 -4.40
N ALA A 206 10.11 6.90 -3.41
CA ALA A 206 9.44 6.80 -2.11
C ALA A 206 7.90 6.87 -2.23
N GLN A 207 7.36 7.68 -3.15
CA GLN A 207 5.92 7.71 -3.41
C GLN A 207 5.41 6.43 -4.09
N ILE A 208 6.19 5.87 -5.01
CA ILE A 208 5.89 4.58 -5.66
C ILE A 208 5.86 3.46 -4.61
N GLU A 209 6.85 3.36 -3.75
CA GLU A 209 6.92 2.37 -2.66
C GLU A 209 5.71 2.46 -1.73
N GLN A 210 5.33 3.68 -1.34
CA GLN A 210 4.15 3.92 -0.52
C GLN A 210 2.85 3.52 -1.24
N LEU A 211 2.70 3.89 -2.51
CA LEU A 211 1.54 3.57 -3.32
C LEU A 211 1.38 2.07 -3.52
N VAL A 212 2.48 1.36 -3.85
CA VAL A 212 2.49 -0.10 -4.03
C VAL A 212 2.03 -0.81 -2.75
N SER A 213 2.60 -0.42 -1.61
CA SER A 213 2.23 -0.98 -0.31
C SER A 213 0.78 -0.72 0.05
N LEU A 214 0.30 0.52 -0.17
CA LEU A 214 -1.08 0.90 0.09
C LEU A 214 -2.07 0.13 -0.79
N VAL A 215 -1.79 0.01 -2.09
CA VAL A 215 -2.67 -0.70 -3.02
C VAL A 215 -2.71 -2.19 -2.69
N LEU A 216 -1.58 -2.83 -2.34
CA LEU A 216 -1.57 -4.24 -1.91
C LEU A 216 -2.43 -4.43 -0.65
N LEU A 217 -2.20 -3.64 0.40
CA LEU A 217 -2.94 -3.71 1.66
C LEU A 217 -4.45 -3.47 1.51
N THR A 218 -4.87 -2.66 0.54
CA THR A 218 -6.28 -2.35 0.32
C THR A 218 -6.97 -3.26 -0.68
N SER A 219 -6.20 -3.97 -1.50
CA SER A 219 -6.73 -4.79 -2.60
C SER A 219 -6.75 -6.28 -2.30
N HIS A 220 -5.98 -6.73 -1.32
CA HIS A 220 -5.85 -8.13 -1.01
C HIS A 220 -6.05 -8.40 0.49
N GLN A 221 -6.68 -9.54 0.81
CA GLN A 221 -6.98 -9.93 2.19
C GLN A 221 -5.70 -10.27 2.96
N HIS A 222 -5.67 -9.86 4.24
CA HIS A 222 -4.58 -10.15 5.16
C HIS A 222 -5.11 -10.23 6.60
N ASN A 223 -4.33 -10.75 7.52
CA ASN A 223 -4.72 -10.95 8.93
C ASN A 223 -5.12 -9.68 9.70
N TYR A 224 -4.87 -8.50 9.16
CA TYR A 224 -5.34 -7.21 9.68
C TYR A 224 -6.51 -6.62 8.86
N SER A 225 -7.02 -7.31 7.85
CA SER A 225 -8.13 -6.78 7.01
C SER A 225 -9.42 -6.55 7.79
N GLU A 226 -9.69 -7.37 8.82
CA GLU A 226 -10.84 -7.21 9.71
C GLU A 226 -10.61 -6.14 10.80
N THR A 227 -9.33 -5.87 11.13
CA THR A 227 -8.91 -4.85 12.09
C THR A 227 -8.62 -3.49 11.43
N ALA A 228 -8.30 -3.47 10.16
CA ALA A 228 -8.46 -2.27 9.37
C ALA A 228 -9.95 -1.94 9.40
N PRO A 229 -10.37 -0.71 9.78
CA PRO A 229 -11.79 -0.39 9.84
C PRO A 229 -12.39 -0.86 8.53
N ALA A 230 -13.30 -1.86 8.62
CA ALA A 230 -13.97 -2.41 7.45
C ALA A 230 -14.21 -1.25 6.50
N ARG A 231 -13.93 -1.38 5.19
CA ARG A 231 -14.32 -0.38 4.19
C ARG A 231 -15.81 -0.15 4.35
N ARG A 232 -16.15 0.52 5.44
CA ARG A 232 -17.46 1.11 5.63
C ARG A 232 -17.52 2.13 4.53
N SER A 233 -18.52 1.96 3.72
CA SER A 233 -18.97 2.89 2.71
C SER A 233 -18.30 4.26 2.91
N THR A 234 -17.48 4.72 1.99
CA THR A 234 -16.79 6.04 2.02
C THR A 234 -17.80 7.22 2.12
N ILE A 235 -19.06 6.91 2.27
CA ILE A 235 -20.14 7.85 2.55
C ILE A 235 -20.29 7.89 4.07
N LEU A 236 -19.63 8.88 4.68
CA LEU A 236 -19.90 9.26 6.05
C LEU A 236 -21.43 9.35 6.25
N PRO A 237 -21.99 8.69 7.27
CA PRO A 237 -23.41 8.83 7.58
C PRO A 237 -23.78 10.31 7.65
N ARG A 238 -24.95 10.67 7.17
CA ARG A 238 -25.38 12.08 7.10
C ARG A 238 -25.23 12.83 8.42
N HIS A 239 -25.47 12.16 9.54
CA HIS A 239 -25.33 12.77 10.87
C HIS A 239 -23.86 13.02 11.23
N VAL A 240 -22.94 12.12 10.90
CA VAL A 240 -21.50 12.31 11.15
C VAL A 240 -20.95 13.44 10.27
N ARG A 241 -21.34 13.46 9.00
CA ARG A 241 -20.96 14.54 8.07
C ARG A 241 -21.46 15.89 8.52
N ARG A 242 -22.76 16.01 8.89
CA ARG A 242 -23.33 17.27 9.40
C ARG A 242 -22.59 17.78 10.63
N ALA A 243 -22.28 16.89 11.58
CA ALA A 243 -21.52 17.26 12.75
C ALA A 243 -20.08 17.67 12.39
N GLN A 244 -19.44 16.98 11.47
CA GLN A 244 -18.09 17.31 10.99
C GLN A 244 -18.06 18.68 10.30
N ASP A 245 -18.96 18.92 9.37
CA ASP A 245 -19.09 20.20 8.64
C ASP A 245 -19.34 21.36 9.62
N PHE A 246 -20.21 21.14 10.61
CA PHE A 246 -20.48 22.13 11.67
C PHE A 246 -19.22 22.42 12.49
N LEU A 247 -18.49 21.40 12.93
CA LEU A 247 -17.25 21.56 13.69
C LEU A 247 -16.16 22.30 12.89
N GLN A 248 -16.04 22.02 11.58
CA GLN A 248 -15.08 22.70 10.72
C GLN A 248 -15.41 24.21 10.57
N THR A 249 -16.69 24.54 10.46
CA THR A 249 -17.11 25.94 10.26
C THR A 249 -17.09 26.74 11.56
N HIS A 250 -17.40 26.13 12.71
CA HIS A 250 -17.59 26.79 14.00
C HIS A 250 -16.52 26.45 15.05
N ALA A 251 -15.36 25.91 14.63
CA ALA A 251 -14.32 25.42 15.54
C ALA A 251 -13.87 26.46 16.60
N HIS A 252 -13.96 27.76 16.29
CA HIS A 252 -13.61 28.87 17.16
C HIS A 252 -14.65 29.14 18.27
N GLU A 253 -15.89 28.63 18.12
CA GLU A 253 -16.98 28.86 19.04
C GLU A 253 -16.97 27.88 20.23
N SER A 254 -17.70 28.22 21.29
CA SER A 254 -17.90 27.31 22.42
C SER A 254 -18.98 26.28 22.06
N ILE A 255 -18.55 25.09 21.66
CA ILE A 255 -19.44 24.00 21.21
C ILE A 255 -19.56 22.97 22.33
N CYS A 256 -20.82 22.61 22.71
CA CYS A 256 -21.11 21.48 23.56
C CYS A 256 -21.59 20.26 22.73
N VAL A 257 -21.51 19.09 23.34
CA VAL A 257 -21.85 17.84 22.65
C VAL A 257 -23.34 17.73 22.35
N ASP A 258 -24.20 18.30 23.20
CA ASP A 258 -25.67 18.30 22.99
C ASP A 258 -26.04 19.13 21.76
N GLN A 259 -25.49 20.34 21.64
CA GLN A 259 -25.63 21.18 20.44
C GLN A 259 -25.21 20.45 19.17
N LEU A 260 -24.08 19.70 19.23
CA LEU A 260 -23.59 18.96 18.11
C LEU A 260 -24.50 17.77 17.74
N ALA A 261 -25.09 17.12 18.74
CA ALA A 261 -26.07 16.06 18.55
C ALA A 261 -27.37 16.57 17.90
N ASP A 262 -27.83 17.76 18.31
CA ASP A 262 -28.98 18.42 17.70
C ASP A 262 -28.74 18.79 16.25
N VAL A 263 -27.60 19.39 15.93
CA VAL A 263 -27.17 19.68 14.53
C VAL A 263 -27.10 18.41 13.68
N ALA A 264 -26.58 17.34 14.26
CA ALA A 264 -26.50 16.06 13.59
C ALA A 264 -27.85 15.35 13.42
N GLY A 265 -28.85 15.71 14.22
CA GLY A 265 -30.19 15.12 14.25
C GLY A 265 -30.20 13.71 14.85
N VAL A 266 -29.34 13.45 15.86
CA VAL A 266 -29.21 12.15 16.54
C VAL A 266 -28.98 12.32 18.04
N SER A 267 -29.12 11.23 18.81
CA SER A 267 -28.75 11.25 20.22
C SER A 267 -27.21 11.39 20.39
N VAL A 268 -26.80 11.96 21.55
CA VAL A 268 -25.36 12.04 21.92
C VAL A 268 -24.67 10.68 21.83
N ARG A 269 -25.33 9.60 22.29
CA ARG A 269 -24.79 8.24 22.18
C ARG A 269 -24.54 7.82 20.73
N SER A 270 -25.50 8.10 19.83
CA SER A 270 -25.37 7.78 18.40
C SER A 270 -24.28 8.63 17.73
N LEU A 271 -24.14 9.91 18.15
CA LEU A 271 -23.08 10.79 17.67
C LEU A 271 -21.69 10.25 18.05
N TYR A 272 -21.49 9.88 19.34
CA TYR A 272 -20.23 9.29 19.79
C TYR A 272 -19.91 7.97 19.08
N ALA A 273 -20.91 7.09 18.94
CA ALA A 273 -20.76 5.83 18.22
C ALA A 273 -20.34 6.07 16.76
N GLY A 274 -21.01 7.00 16.06
CA GLY A 274 -20.69 7.35 14.67
C GLY A 274 -19.29 7.94 14.53
N PHE A 275 -18.91 8.91 15.37
CA PHE A 275 -17.55 9.48 15.34
C PHE A 275 -16.48 8.43 15.62
N LYS A 276 -16.68 7.59 16.65
CA LYS A 276 -15.74 6.52 16.98
C LYS A 276 -15.64 5.50 15.86
N GLU A 277 -16.78 5.18 15.25
CA GLU A 277 -16.88 4.18 14.19
C GLU A 277 -16.27 4.66 12.87
N PHE A 278 -16.54 5.90 12.45
CA PHE A 278 -16.18 6.41 11.11
C PHE A 278 -14.93 7.31 11.11
N LEU A 279 -14.61 7.98 12.22
CA LEU A 279 -13.46 8.89 12.34
C LEU A 279 -12.43 8.41 13.37
N GLY A 280 -12.68 7.32 14.08
CA GLY A 280 -11.74 6.73 15.05
C GLY A 280 -11.62 7.49 16.38
N VAL A 281 -12.17 8.70 16.49
CA VAL A 281 -12.07 9.60 17.65
C VAL A 281 -13.43 10.01 18.17
N SER A 282 -13.49 10.62 19.37
CA SER A 282 -14.75 11.22 19.86
C SER A 282 -15.00 12.57 19.19
N PRO A 283 -16.27 13.08 19.14
CA PRO A 283 -16.59 14.38 18.57
C PRO A 283 -15.78 15.53 19.17
N MET A 284 -15.64 15.55 20.50
CA MET A 284 -14.90 16.59 21.21
C MET A 284 -13.37 16.46 21.04
N HIS A 285 -12.86 15.25 20.81
CA HIS A 285 -11.45 15.06 20.44
C HIS A 285 -11.18 15.58 19.03
N TYR A 286 -12.10 15.31 18.09
CA TYR A 286 -12.03 15.84 16.72
C TYR A 286 -12.02 17.37 16.71
N LEU A 287 -12.91 18.02 17.49
CA LEU A 287 -12.90 19.49 17.65
C LEU A 287 -11.58 20.00 18.20
N ARG A 288 -11.01 19.30 19.20
CA ARG A 288 -9.73 19.66 19.81
C ARG A 288 -8.58 19.58 18.79
N ASP A 289 -8.59 18.55 17.95
CA ASP A 289 -7.61 18.38 16.88
C ASP A 289 -7.71 19.48 15.83
N LEU A 290 -8.93 19.82 15.38
CA LEU A 290 -9.16 20.94 14.46
C LEU A 290 -8.61 22.26 15.03
N ARG A 291 -8.93 22.56 16.29
CA ARG A 291 -8.44 23.77 16.96
C ARG A 291 -6.90 23.80 17.03
N MET A 292 -6.28 22.63 17.27
CA MET A 292 -4.82 22.52 17.34
C MET A 292 -4.19 22.83 15.98
N ASP A 293 -4.80 22.34 14.89
CA ASP A 293 -4.34 22.57 13.52
C ASP A 293 -4.49 24.05 13.12
N HIS A 294 -5.58 24.71 13.53
CA HIS A 294 -5.78 26.16 13.33
C HIS A 294 -4.77 26.99 14.11
N VAL A 295 -4.49 26.63 15.38
CA VAL A 295 -3.43 27.30 16.16
C VAL A 295 -2.08 27.18 15.42
N ARG A 296 -1.74 26.01 14.90
CA ARG A 296 -0.52 25.81 14.14
C ARG A 296 -0.46 26.71 12.89
N THR A 297 -1.55 26.76 12.16
CA THR A 297 -1.66 27.61 10.95
C THR A 297 -1.44 29.10 11.29
N GLU A 298 -2.05 29.61 12.36
CA GLU A 298 -1.83 31.00 12.78
C GLU A 298 -0.40 31.26 13.28
N LEU A 299 0.20 30.30 13.99
CA LEU A 299 1.59 30.41 14.41
C LEU A 299 2.57 30.46 13.23
N LEU A 300 2.29 29.68 12.18
CA LEU A 300 3.08 29.66 10.94
C LEU A 300 2.87 30.90 10.07
N ALA A 301 1.70 31.55 10.15
CA ALA A 301 1.43 32.79 9.43
C ALA A 301 2.21 34.01 10.00
N GLY A 302 2.74 33.90 11.23
CA GLY A 302 3.58 34.93 11.84
C GLY A 302 2.84 36.24 12.21
N GLU A 303 1.51 36.31 12.05
CA GLU A 303 0.70 37.52 12.26
C GLU A 303 0.44 37.83 13.75
N ALA A 304 0.72 36.88 14.64
CA ALA A 304 0.38 37.00 16.05
C ALA A 304 1.61 37.22 16.96
N SER A 305 1.46 38.11 17.92
CA SER A 305 2.52 38.51 18.83
C SER A 305 2.79 37.54 19.99
N ASN A 306 1.84 36.62 20.31
CA ASN A 306 2.05 35.68 21.40
C ASN A 306 1.22 34.38 21.27
N VAL A 307 1.84 33.26 21.66
CA VAL A 307 1.27 31.91 21.65
C VAL A 307 0.02 31.79 22.54
N SER A 308 0.02 32.43 23.71
CA SER A 308 -1.04 32.30 24.69
C SER A 308 -2.35 32.91 24.18
N GLY A 309 -2.28 34.04 23.49
CA GLY A 309 -3.45 34.70 22.92
C GLY A 309 -4.11 33.86 21.83
N ILE A 310 -3.31 33.21 20.96
CA ILE A 310 -3.82 32.31 19.93
C ILE A 310 -4.49 31.11 20.60
N ALA A 311 -3.78 30.43 21.52
CA ALA A 311 -4.30 29.24 22.18
C ALA A 311 -5.63 29.50 22.91
N LEU A 312 -5.77 30.65 23.61
CA LEU A 312 -6.99 31.05 24.29
C LEU A 312 -8.14 31.32 23.31
N ARG A 313 -7.89 31.99 22.17
CA ARG A 313 -8.91 32.20 21.11
C ARG A 313 -9.48 30.90 20.58
N TRP A 314 -8.63 29.88 20.44
CA TRP A 314 -9.03 28.55 20.00
C TRP A 314 -9.52 27.64 21.14
N GLY A 315 -9.82 28.20 22.34
CA GLY A 315 -10.47 27.50 23.46
C GLY A 315 -9.55 26.60 24.28
N PHE A 316 -8.23 26.79 24.23
CA PHE A 316 -7.28 26.10 25.10
C PHE A 316 -7.07 26.86 26.41
N ALA A 317 -7.93 26.61 27.40
CA ALA A 317 -7.85 27.29 28.69
C ALA A 317 -6.59 26.92 29.53
N HIS A 318 -6.02 25.72 29.35
CA HIS A 318 -4.87 25.22 30.09
C HIS A 318 -3.63 25.20 29.22
N LEU A 319 -2.87 26.31 29.21
CA LEU A 319 -1.71 26.55 28.33
C LEU A 319 -0.59 25.53 28.49
N GLY A 320 -0.35 25.04 29.73
CA GLY A 320 0.66 23.99 29.98
C GLY A 320 0.32 22.66 29.32
N ARG A 321 -0.95 22.23 29.45
CA ARG A 321 -1.44 21.02 28.78
C ARG A 321 -1.45 21.18 27.26
N PHE A 322 -1.90 22.30 26.77
CA PHE A 322 -1.84 22.65 25.35
C PHE A 322 -0.42 22.54 24.79
N SER A 323 0.57 23.15 25.45
CA SER A 323 1.97 23.13 24.99
C SER A 323 2.55 21.72 24.91
N ASN A 324 2.23 20.86 25.88
CA ASN A 324 2.67 19.47 25.87
C ASN A 324 2.01 18.66 24.73
N GLU A 325 0.71 18.81 24.54
CA GLU A 325 -0.02 18.14 23.44
C GLU A 325 0.45 18.63 22.06
N TYR A 326 0.67 19.94 21.92
CA TYR A 326 1.22 20.52 20.69
C TYR A 326 2.59 19.92 20.37
N LYS A 327 3.50 19.85 21.37
CA LYS A 327 4.82 19.25 21.19
C LYS A 327 4.76 17.75 20.85
N GLN A 328 3.85 17.00 21.48
CA GLN A 328 3.65 15.59 21.13
C GLN A 328 3.16 15.40 19.70
N ARG A 329 2.27 16.28 19.21
CA ARG A 329 1.68 16.18 17.88
C ARG A 329 2.62 16.65 16.77
N TYR A 330 3.37 17.73 16.99
CA TYR A 330 4.15 18.39 15.92
C TYR A 330 5.67 18.28 16.11
N GLY A 331 6.15 17.66 17.17
CA GLY A 331 7.58 17.48 17.45
C GLY A 331 8.31 18.73 17.96
N GLU A 332 7.65 19.90 17.99
CA GLU A 332 8.20 21.17 18.44
C GLU A 332 7.23 21.94 19.35
N SER A 333 7.72 22.86 20.17
CA SER A 333 6.84 23.66 21.02
C SER A 333 6.16 24.78 20.21
N PRO A 334 4.96 25.29 20.65
CA PRO A 334 4.30 26.41 19.98
C PRO A 334 5.20 27.65 19.82
N SER A 335 6.01 27.93 20.84
CA SER A 335 6.96 29.05 20.80
C SER A 335 8.12 28.85 19.81
N GLN A 336 8.50 27.59 19.54
CA GLN A 336 9.49 27.29 18.50
C GLN A 336 8.88 27.48 17.12
N THR A 337 7.62 27.06 16.92
CA THR A 337 6.91 27.30 15.65
C THR A 337 6.82 28.80 15.36
N LEU A 338 6.40 29.60 16.34
CA LEU A 338 6.25 31.06 16.18
C LEU A 338 7.59 31.78 15.88
N ARG A 339 8.73 31.30 16.39
CA ARG A 339 10.05 31.93 16.17
C ARG A 339 10.66 31.62 14.81
N ARG A 340 10.15 30.66 14.08
CA ARG A 340 10.67 30.27 12.76
C ARG A 340 10.21 31.21 11.63
N HIS A 341 9.29 32.08 11.94
CA HIS A 341 8.73 33.10 11.05
C HIS A 341 8.81 34.48 11.67
#